data_d09131020bd19b81a62c8c28d6dfff1a
#
_entry.id   d09131020bd19b81a62c8c28d6dfff1a
#
_cell.length_a   1.000
_cell.length_b   1.000
_cell.length_c   1.000
_cell.angle_alpha   90.00
_cell.angle_beta   90.00
_cell.angle_gamma   90.00
#
_symmetry.space_group_name_H-M   'P 1'
#
loop_
_entity.id
_entity.type
_entity.pdbx_description
1 polymer ?
#
loop_
_entity_poly.entity_id
_entity_poly.type
_entity_poly.pdbx_seq_one_letter_code
_entity_poly.pdbx_strand_id
1 'polypeptide(L)'
;MKILFIGARLYHSVADYVHEKGITSIMSESNPDSPNLKLPDKVHIVPRGMEAPIELALKEDVDAVLPLIGIDGPLIDLGKMKDQLEEQYGIPVVASNEFSASISSSKKKTKEFFIKNKIKTPDYQIINQKNAPNFYNNSQIEMEYPSVLKQNQGQGGVGIKVAQNKNDAKDYFQKYDETIVEKYINGYEISVEVLRWQGKSIPLVAVCKGETTIDGTHPLDKIKNAPADIPGLSNELARDMALKITDLMGSEGNTDVDMIFEPSSGNLYAIEMNTRPSGTRYLTAASSDIHPLHQMVDMATGDWEVKNVENNLKKYLAIEVPVGVFKGPKTVSSAQSFNGINSWVVHGPKNYERVTIRSENKNDLYKTAKNLKIII
;
A
#
# COMPACT_ATOMS: atom_id res chain seq x y z
N MET A 1 -28.48 -1.71 -4.54
CA MET A 1 -27.22 -1.94 -5.26
C MET A 1 -26.55 -3.18 -4.71
N LYS A 2 -26.04 -4.07 -5.56
CA LYS A 2 -25.30 -5.28 -5.19
C LYS A 2 -23.84 -5.11 -5.57
N ILE A 3 -22.91 -5.34 -4.63
CA ILE A 3 -21.46 -5.29 -4.92
C ILE A 3 -20.83 -6.63 -4.58
N LEU A 4 -20.05 -7.17 -5.52
CA LEU A 4 -19.19 -8.32 -5.27
C LEU A 4 -17.86 -7.85 -4.67
N PHE A 5 -17.61 -8.26 -3.44
CA PHE A 5 -16.33 -8.08 -2.78
C PHE A 5 -15.45 -9.32 -2.97
N ILE A 6 -14.17 -9.14 -3.28
CA ILE A 6 -13.22 -10.25 -3.43
C ILE A 6 -12.17 -10.16 -2.32
N GLY A 7 -12.14 -11.16 -1.44
CA GLY A 7 -11.22 -11.24 -0.31
C GLY A 7 -11.80 -10.67 0.99
N ALA A 8 -12.09 -11.55 1.93
CA ALA A 8 -12.76 -11.21 3.20
C ALA A 8 -11.84 -10.53 4.23
N ARG A 9 -10.51 -10.67 4.07
CA ARG A 9 -9.56 -10.24 5.11
C ARG A 9 -9.66 -8.75 5.46
N LEU A 10 -9.90 -7.88 4.48
CA LEU A 10 -10.01 -6.43 4.69
C LEU A 10 -11.46 -5.94 4.80
N TYR A 11 -12.44 -6.82 4.62
CA TYR A 11 -13.85 -6.44 4.56
C TYR A 11 -14.36 -5.77 5.83
N HIS A 12 -13.85 -6.16 7.02
CA HIS A 12 -14.18 -5.51 8.28
C HIS A 12 -13.96 -3.98 8.27
N SER A 13 -13.03 -3.50 7.46
CA SER A 13 -12.73 -2.06 7.36
C SER A 13 -13.78 -1.26 6.59
N VAL A 14 -14.70 -1.93 5.92
CA VAL A 14 -15.77 -1.30 5.11
C VAL A 14 -17.17 -1.79 5.47
N ALA A 15 -17.30 -2.84 6.29
CA ALA A 15 -18.56 -3.52 6.54
C ALA A 15 -19.66 -2.57 7.04
N ASP A 16 -19.36 -1.76 8.05
CA ASP A 16 -20.33 -0.80 8.61
C ASP A 16 -20.71 0.26 7.56
N TYR A 17 -19.72 0.78 6.82
CA TYR A 17 -19.94 1.76 5.76
C TYR A 17 -20.79 1.22 4.60
N VAL A 18 -20.55 -0.02 4.19
CA VAL A 18 -21.33 -0.74 3.19
C VAL A 18 -22.78 -0.92 3.65
N HIS A 19 -22.96 -1.29 4.93
CA HIS A 19 -24.28 -1.45 5.54
C HIS A 19 -25.05 -0.12 5.63
N GLU A 20 -24.38 0.96 6.09
CA GLU A 20 -24.95 2.31 6.19
C GLU A 20 -25.43 2.85 4.83
N LYS A 21 -24.73 2.49 3.74
CA LYS A 21 -25.12 2.82 2.37
C LYS A 21 -26.25 1.93 1.81
N GLY A 22 -26.74 0.94 2.54
CA GLY A 22 -27.77 0.01 2.08
C GLY A 22 -27.31 -0.87 0.90
N ILE A 23 -26.03 -1.17 0.81
CA ILE A 23 -25.45 -2.02 -0.24
C ILE A 23 -25.64 -3.49 0.15
N THR A 24 -26.17 -4.30 -0.76
CA THR A 24 -26.14 -5.76 -0.62
C THR A 24 -24.75 -6.28 -0.94
N SER A 25 -24.08 -6.80 0.04
CA SER A 25 -22.69 -7.28 -0.04
C SER A 25 -22.63 -8.78 -0.34
N ILE A 26 -21.97 -9.11 -1.45
CA ILE A 26 -21.70 -10.49 -1.85
C ILE A 26 -20.19 -10.71 -1.78
N MET A 27 -19.75 -11.71 -1.03
CA MET A 27 -18.33 -12.00 -0.82
C MET A 27 -17.91 -13.23 -1.61
N SER A 28 -16.82 -13.08 -2.37
CA SER A 28 -16.07 -14.18 -2.97
C SER A 28 -14.77 -14.40 -2.17
N GLU A 29 -14.57 -15.58 -1.61
CA GLU A 29 -13.38 -15.93 -0.83
C GLU A 29 -12.95 -17.37 -1.14
N SER A 30 -11.63 -17.60 -1.17
CA SER A 30 -11.07 -18.92 -1.45
C SER A 30 -10.70 -19.73 -0.20
N ASN A 31 -10.53 -19.06 0.93
CA ASN A 31 -10.21 -19.69 2.20
C ASN A 31 -11.45 -19.73 3.12
N PRO A 32 -12.01 -20.90 3.42
CA PRO A 32 -13.17 -21.01 4.31
C PRO A 32 -12.88 -20.58 5.76
N ASP A 33 -11.61 -20.50 6.15
CA ASP A 33 -11.19 -20.04 7.48
C ASP A 33 -10.79 -18.56 7.49
N SER A 34 -11.10 -17.82 6.42
CA SER A 34 -10.79 -16.39 6.34
C SER A 34 -11.56 -15.60 7.40
N PRO A 35 -10.94 -14.58 8.01
CA PRO A 35 -11.68 -13.74 8.95
C PRO A 35 -12.79 -12.96 8.22
N ASN A 36 -13.77 -12.49 9.00
CA ASN A 36 -14.85 -11.59 8.56
C ASN A 36 -15.91 -12.21 7.63
N LEU A 37 -15.93 -13.51 7.43
CA LEU A 37 -16.94 -14.21 6.60
C LEU A 37 -18.39 -14.08 7.10
N LYS A 38 -18.58 -13.62 8.34
CA LYS A 38 -19.91 -13.42 8.94
C LYS A 38 -20.46 -12.01 8.75
N LEU A 39 -19.68 -11.12 8.16
CA LEU A 39 -20.04 -9.70 8.00
C LEU A 39 -20.81 -9.41 6.70
N PRO A 40 -20.49 -10.03 5.54
CA PRO A 40 -21.25 -9.84 4.31
C PRO A 40 -22.65 -10.48 4.37
N ASP A 41 -23.59 -9.95 3.57
CA ASP A 41 -24.96 -10.51 3.47
C ASP A 41 -24.94 -11.90 2.84
N LYS A 42 -24.05 -12.14 1.88
CA LYS A 42 -23.90 -13.43 1.20
C LYS A 42 -22.43 -13.77 1.00
N VAL A 43 -22.07 -15.04 1.20
CA VAL A 43 -20.69 -15.51 1.05
C VAL A 43 -20.64 -16.73 0.15
N HIS A 44 -19.70 -16.71 -0.80
CA HIS A 44 -19.39 -17.85 -1.65
C HIS A 44 -17.91 -18.25 -1.43
N ILE A 45 -17.70 -19.48 -1.01
CA ILE A 45 -16.35 -20.07 -1.00
C ILE A 45 -16.12 -20.68 -2.38
N VAL A 46 -15.13 -20.17 -3.07
CA VAL A 46 -14.83 -20.49 -4.48
C VAL A 46 -13.36 -20.93 -4.63
N PRO A 47 -13.01 -21.61 -5.72
CA PRO A 47 -11.61 -21.88 -6.03
C PRO A 47 -10.78 -20.60 -6.11
N ARG A 48 -9.49 -20.71 -5.80
CA ARG A 48 -8.55 -19.59 -5.95
C ARG A 48 -8.36 -19.26 -7.42
N GLY A 49 -8.39 -17.99 -7.77
CA GLY A 49 -8.31 -17.45 -9.13
C GLY A 49 -9.39 -16.40 -9.36
N MET A 50 -9.48 -15.88 -10.57
CA MET A 50 -10.45 -14.84 -10.93
C MET A 50 -11.60 -15.37 -11.81
N GLU A 51 -11.54 -16.60 -12.28
CA GLU A 51 -12.59 -17.23 -13.08
C GLU A 51 -13.91 -17.34 -12.31
N ALA A 52 -13.87 -17.91 -11.10
CA ALA A 52 -15.04 -18.05 -10.26
C ALA A 52 -15.65 -16.71 -9.81
N PRO A 53 -14.88 -15.67 -9.42
CA PRO A 53 -15.39 -14.32 -9.22
C PRO A 53 -16.08 -13.72 -10.45
N ILE A 54 -15.58 -13.95 -11.69
CA ILE A 54 -16.25 -13.50 -12.92
C ILE A 54 -17.62 -14.16 -13.07
N GLU A 55 -17.66 -15.51 -12.98
CA GLU A 55 -18.92 -16.26 -13.07
C GLU A 55 -19.92 -15.82 -11.99
N LEU A 56 -19.40 -15.54 -10.78
CA LEU A 56 -20.24 -15.11 -9.67
C LEU A 56 -20.79 -13.70 -9.89
N ALA A 57 -19.99 -12.77 -10.42
CA ALA A 57 -20.45 -11.42 -10.74
C ALA A 57 -21.64 -11.45 -11.71
N LEU A 58 -21.56 -12.30 -12.73
CA LEU A 58 -22.63 -12.48 -13.73
C LEU A 58 -23.86 -13.19 -13.13
N LYS A 59 -23.64 -14.27 -12.37
CA LYS A 59 -24.73 -15.08 -11.77
C LYS A 59 -25.55 -14.29 -10.75
N GLU A 60 -24.89 -13.48 -9.93
CA GLU A 60 -25.54 -12.67 -8.89
C GLU A 60 -26.10 -11.35 -9.44
N ASP A 61 -25.82 -11.04 -10.70
CA ASP A 61 -26.23 -9.81 -11.36
C ASP A 61 -25.82 -8.58 -10.53
N VAL A 62 -24.49 -8.44 -10.33
CA VAL A 62 -23.93 -7.38 -9.50
C VAL A 62 -23.74 -6.08 -10.27
N ASP A 63 -23.91 -4.95 -9.58
CA ASP A 63 -23.75 -3.62 -10.15
C ASP A 63 -22.26 -3.20 -10.25
N ALA A 64 -21.39 -3.76 -9.40
CA ALA A 64 -19.96 -3.47 -9.39
C ALA A 64 -19.16 -4.57 -8.68
N VAL A 65 -17.84 -4.57 -8.88
CA VAL A 65 -16.89 -5.44 -8.18
C VAL A 65 -15.86 -4.60 -7.43
N LEU A 66 -15.64 -4.92 -6.14
CA LEU A 66 -14.65 -4.25 -5.30
C LEU A 66 -13.69 -5.27 -4.67
N PRO A 67 -12.48 -5.45 -5.23
CA PRO A 67 -11.46 -6.31 -4.64
C PRO A 67 -10.83 -5.68 -3.40
N LEU A 68 -10.81 -6.44 -2.30
CA LEU A 68 -10.17 -6.10 -1.04
C LEU A 68 -8.91 -6.95 -0.82
N ILE A 69 -8.06 -7.01 -1.83
CA ILE A 69 -6.86 -7.83 -1.89
C ILE A 69 -5.64 -6.98 -1.51
N GLY A 70 -4.95 -7.34 -0.42
CA GLY A 70 -3.78 -6.62 0.08
C GLY A 70 -2.44 -7.31 -0.21
N ILE A 71 -2.38 -8.18 -1.24
CA ILE A 71 -1.17 -8.91 -1.66
C ILE A 71 -0.95 -8.78 -3.16
N ASP A 72 0.31 -8.88 -3.62
CA ASP A 72 0.67 -8.59 -5.00
C ASP A 72 0.36 -9.76 -5.97
N GLY A 73 0.42 -11.00 -5.49
CA GLY A 73 0.33 -12.20 -6.34
C GLY A 73 -0.86 -12.22 -7.32
N PRO A 74 -2.10 -11.91 -6.91
CA PRO A 74 -3.27 -11.98 -7.77
C PRO A 74 -3.52 -10.72 -8.62
N LEU A 75 -2.73 -9.64 -8.51
CA LEU A 75 -3.05 -8.34 -9.12
C LEU A 75 -3.13 -8.37 -10.65
N ILE A 76 -2.27 -9.14 -11.31
CA ILE A 76 -2.30 -9.25 -12.79
C ILE A 76 -3.59 -9.93 -13.25
N ASP A 77 -3.97 -11.05 -12.61
CA ASP A 77 -5.21 -11.76 -12.96
C ASP A 77 -6.45 -10.94 -12.59
N LEU A 78 -6.35 -10.16 -11.50
CA LEU A 78 -7.37 -9.18 -11.14
C LEU A 78 -7.53 -8.09 -12.21
N GLY A 79 -6.42 -7.59 -12.77
CA GLY A 79 -6.44 -6.63 -13.87
C GLY A 79 -7.10 -7.20 -15.11
N LYS A 80 -6.78 -8.44 -15.49
CA LYS A 80 -7.45 -9.15 -16.60
C LYS A 80 -8.96 -9.31 -16.36
N MET A 81 -9.35 -9.69 -15.15
CA MET A 81 -10.75 -9.78 -14.76
C MET A 81 -11.46 -8.43 -14.92
N LYS A 82 -10.82 -7.33 -14.49
CA LYS A 82 -11.34 -5.98 -14.68
C LYS A 82 -11.59 -5.70 -16.15
N ASP A 83 -10.54 -5.86 -16.97
CA ASP A 83 -10.63 -5.58 -18.40
C ASP A 83 -11.77 -6.42 -19.05
N GLN A 84 -11.91 -7.69 -18.68
CA GLN A 84 -12.98 -8.56 -19.18
C GLN A 84 -14.38 -8.12 -18.71
N LEU A 85 -14.58 -7.84 -17.41
CA LEU A 85 -15.90 -7.48 -16.88
C LEU A 85 -16.37 -6.12 -17.41
N GLU A 86 -15.48 -5.16 -17.52
CA GLU A 86 -15.81 -3.83 -18.02
C GLU A 86 -16.06 -3.82 -19.54
N GLU A 87 -15.21 -4.48 -20.35
CA GLU A 87 -15.32 -4.46 -21.80
C GLU A 87 -16.47 -5.33 -22.33
N GLN A 88 -16.70 -6.51 -21.73
CA GLN A 88 -17.69 -7.46 -22.26
C GLN A 88 -19.06 -7.33 -21.60
N TYR A 89 -19.12 -6.89 -20.35
CA TYR A 89 -20.35 -6.92 -19.55
C TYR A 89 -20.74 -5.55 -18.98
N GLY A 90 -19.87 -4.54 -19.08
CA GLY A 90 -20.14 -3.20 -18.54
C GLY A 90 -20.19 -3.14 -17.01
N ILE A 91 -19.64 -4.15 -16.31
CA ILE A 91 -19.59 -4.20 -14.84
C ILE A 91 -18.31 -3.52 -14.36
N PRO A 92 -18.38 -2.38 -13.67
CA PRO A 92 -17.19 -1.67 -13.20
C PRO A 92 -16.47 -2.46 -12.11
N VAL A 93 -15.13 -2.46 -12.18
CA VAL A 93 -14.24 -3.10 -11.19
C VAL A 93 -13.30 -2.07 -10.60
N VAL A 94 -13.40 -1.80 -9.31
CA VAL A 94 -12.56 -0.80 -8.62
C VAL A 94 -11.16 -1.37 -8.34
N ALA A 95 -10.40 -1.51 -9.40
CA ALA A 95 -9.02 -2.01 -9.39
C ALA A 95 -8.26 -1.44 -10.59
N SER A 96 -6.95 -1.62 -10.60
CA SER A 96 -6.11 -1.33 -11.76
C SER A 96 -6.27 -2.40 -12.85
N ASN A 97 -6.13 -2.00 -14.11
CA ASN A 97 -6.16 -2.89 -15.27
C ASN A 97 -4.89 -3.78 -15.35
N GLU A 98 -4.87 -4.74 -16.29
CA GLU A 98 -3.74 -5.66 -16.47
C GLU A 98 -2.41 -4.93 -16.69
N PHE A 99 -2.41 -3.87 -17.52
CA PHE A 99 -1.21 -3.09 -17.81
C PHE A 99 -0.57 -2.53 -16.55
N SER A 100 -1.33 -1.77 -15.75
CA SER A 100 -0.89 -1.14 -14.51
C SER A 100 -0.46 -2.18 -13.47
N ALA A 101 -1.25 -3.25 -13.30
CA ALA A 101 -0.94 -4.36 -12.42
C ALA A 101 0.36 -5.07 -12.80
N SER A 102 0.62 -5.29 -14.10
CA SER A 102 1.82 -5.96 -14.58
C SER A 102 3.10 -5.16 -14.30
N ILE A 103 3.01 -3.81 -14.33
CA ILE A 103 4.14 -2.94 -14.02
C ILE A 103 4.37 -2.91 -12.50
N SER A 104 3.34 -2.67 -11.71
CA SER A 104 3.45 -2.56 -10.25
C SER A 104 3.88 -3.87 -9.59
N SER A 105 3.54 -5.03 -10.15
CA SER A 105 3.94 -6.35 -9.64
C SER A 105 5.38 -6.74 -9.96
N SER A 106 6.14 -5.92 -10.68
CA SER A 106 7.52 -6.19 -11.06
C SER A 106 8.41 -4.98 -10.79
N LYS A 107 9.32 -5.10 -9.82
CA LYS A 107 10.27 -4.04 -9.48
C LYS A 107 11.10 -3.58 -10.68
N LYS A 108 11.50 -4.52 -11.55
CA LYS A 108 12.20 -4.22 -12.80
C LYS A 108 11.35 -3.36 -13.72
N LYS A 109 10.11 -3.78 -14.02
CA LYS A 109 9.20 -3.01 -14.89
C LYS A 109 8.88 -1.64 -14.28
N THR A 110 8.71 -1.56 -12.97
CA THR A 110 8.50 -0.29 -12.25
C THR A 110 9.69 0.64 -12.43
N LYS A 111 10.92 0.17 -12.31
CA LYS A 111 12.14 0.96 -12.56
C LYS A 111 12.24 1.43 -14.01
N GLU A 112 12.02 0.54 -14.97
CA GLU A 112 11.99 0.86 -16.41
C GLU A 112 10.92 1.95 -16.70
N PHE A 113 9.74 1.83 -16.08
CA PHE A 113 8.67 2.82 -16.19
C PHE A 113 9.09 4.18 -15.60
N PHE A 114 9.73 4.22 -14.44
CA PHE A 114 10.21 5.47 -13.83
C PHE A 114 11.22 6.15 -14.72
N ILE A 115 12.21 5.41 -15.24
CA ILE A 115 13.23 5.99 -16.14
C ILE A 115 12.61 6.53 -17.43
N LYS A 116 11.75 5.73 -18.09
CA LYS A 116 11.05 6.13 -19.32
C LYS A 116 10.28 7.43 -19.15
N ASN A 117 9.68 7.64 -17.98
CA ASN A 117 8.86 8.82 -17.67
C ASN A 117 9.63 9.94 -16.94
N LYS A 118 10.96 9.85 -16.86
CA LYS A 118 11.84 10.82 -16.19
C LYS A 118 11.45 11.06 -14.73
N ILE A 119 11.05 9.99 -14.05
CA ILE A 119 10.79 9.99 -12.61
C ILE A 119 12.08 9.60 -11.91
N LYS A 120 12.52 10.42 -10.96
CA LYS A 120 13.74 10.17 -10.22
C LYS A 120 13.59 8.91 -9.36
N THR A 121 14.51 7.96 -9.54
CA THR A 121 14.58 6.69 -8.79
C THR A 121 16.06 6.42 -8.51
N PRO A 122 16.44 5.64 -7.46
CA PRO A 122 17.84 5.28 -7.24
C PRO A 122 18.43 4.59 -8.46
N ASP A 123 19.69 4.89 -8.75
CA ASP A 123 20.45 4.20 -9.79
C ASP A 123 20.45 2.70 -9.50
N TYR A 124 20.28 1.89 -10.53
CA TYR A 124 20.19 0.45 -10.38
C TYR A 124 20.82 -0.30 -11.56
N GLN A 125 21.13 -1.54 -11.32
CA GLN A 125 21.54 -2.50 -12.32
C GLN A 125 20.89 -3.87 -12.05
N ILE A 126 20.76 -4.69 -13.08
CA ILE A 126 20.24 -6.05 -12.97
C ILE A 126 21.40 -7.01 -13.18
N ILE A 127 21.64 -7.89 -12.21
CA ILE A 127 22.70 -8.88 -12.23
C ILE A 127 22.07 -10.26 -12.30
N ASN A 128 22.42 -11.02 -13.35
CA ASN A 128 22.04 -12.42 -13.51
C ASN A 128 23.19 -13.33 -13.09
N GLN A 129 22.91 -14.44 -12.42
CA GLN A 129 23.92 -15.40 -11.97
C GLN A 129 24.79 -15.96 -13.11
N LYS A 130 24.23 -16.10 -14.31
CA LYS A 130 25.01 -16.50 -15.51
C LYS A 130 26.16 -15.54 -15.81
N ASN A 131 25.99 -14.26 -15.40
CA ASN A 131 27.03 -13.23 -15.51
C ASN A 131 27.80 -13.04 -14.18
N ALA A 132 27.36 -13.64 -13.10
CA ALA A 132 27.90 -13.51 -11.76
C ALA A 132 29.23 -14.25 -11.51
N PRO A 133 29.59 -15.35 -12.23
CA PRO A 133 30.96 -15.88 -12.15
C PRO A 133 32.01 -14.83 -12.48
N ASN A 134 31.68 -13.89 -13.36
CA ASN A 134 32.51 -12.75 -13.71
C ASN A 134 32.41 -11.59 -12.72
N PHE A 135 31.34 -11.54 -11.89
CA PHE A 135 31.13 -10.49 -10.88
C PHE A 135 32.25 -10.46 -9.85
N TYR A 136 32.82 -11.63 -9.48
CA TYR A 136 33.90 -11.71 -8.50
C TYR A 136 35.27 -11.45 -9.07
N ASN A 137 35.45 -11.69 -10.39
CA ASN A 137 36.70 -11.59 -11.09
C ASN A 137 36.77 -10.43 -12.09
N ASN A 138 35.64 -9.75 -12.35
CA ASN A 138 35.58 -8.73 -13.39
C ASN A 138 35.45 -7.34 -12.77
N SER A 139 36.44 -6.50 -12.99
CA SER A 139 36.48 -5.08 -12.63
C SER A 139 35.42 -4.19 -13.35
N GLN A 140 34.56 -4.81 -14.15
CA GLN A 140 33.55 -4.07 -14.96
C GLN A 140 32.20 -3.89 -14.26
N ILE A 141 31.92 -4.53 -13.13
CA ILE A 141 30.74 -4.28 -12.31
C ILE A 141 31.20 -3.55 -11.06
N GLU A 142 31.24 -2.24 -11.13
CA GLU A 142 31.45 -1.39 -9.98
C GLU A 142 30.15 -1.32 -9.17
N MET A 143 30.17 -1.88 -7.99
CA MET A 143 29.11 -1.79 -7.00
C MET A 143 29.55 -0.88 -5.88
N GLU A 144 28.90 0.27 -5.75
CA GLU A 144 29.09 1.16 -4.60
C GLU A 144 28.41 0.54 -3.38
N TYR A 145 29.04 0.60 -2.23
CA TYR A 145 28.45 0.15 -0.96
C TYR A 145 28.17 1.34 -0.03
N PRO A 146 27.10 1.27 0.77
CA PRO A 146 26.08 0.21 0.79
C PRO A 146 25.18 0.20 -0.45
N SER A 147 24.72 -1.01 -0.83
CA SER A 147 23.77 -1.21 -1.93
C SER A 147 22.58 -2.04 -1.47
N VAL A 148 21.40 -1.79 -2.05
CA VAL A 148 20.19 -2.55 -1.78
C VAL A 148 19.99 -3.65 -2.81
N LEU A 149 19.97 -4.89 -2.36
CA LEU A 149 19.74 -6.08 -3.18
C LEU A 149 18.28 -6.48 -3.06
N LYS A 150 17.59 -6.64 -4.21
CA LYS A 150 16.16 -6.97 -4.25
C LYS A 150 15.85 -8.06 -5.25
N GLN A 151 14.83 -8.85 -4.95
CA GLN A 151 14.20 -9.72 -5.92
C GLN A 151 13.19 -8.91 -6.77
N ASN A 152 12.94 -9.37 -8.00
CA ASN A 152 11.97 -8.74 -8.90
C ASN A 152 10.54 -8.75 -8.32
N GLN A 153 10.19 -9.82 -7.59
CA GLN A 153 8.94 -9.98 -6.90
C GLN A 153 9.18 -10.11 -5.39
N GLY A 154 8.22 -9.70 -4.58
CA GLY A 154 8.29 -9.77 -3.12
C GLY A 154 7.68 -8.56 -2.47
N GLN A 155 7.06 -8.77 -1.32
CA GLN A 155 6.26 -7.82 -0.57
C GLN A 155 6.75 -7.78 0.88
N GLY A 156 6.60 -6.62 1.55
CA GLY A 156 6.91 -6.48 2.97
C GLY A 156 8.37 -6.69 3.34
N GLY A 157 9.31 -6.34 2.45
CA GLY A 157 10.75 -6.47 2.70
C GLY A 157 11.32 -7.87 2.46
N VAL A 158 10.49 -8.86 2.11
CA VAL A 158 10.97 -10.21 1.80
C VAL A 158 11.89 -10.19 0.57
N GLY A 159 13.08 -10.79 0.72
CA GLY A 159 14.07 -10.82 -0.35
C GLY A 159 14.82 -9.49 -0.56
N ILE A 160 14.76 -8.56 0.39
CA ILE A 160 15.57 -7.34 0.41
C ILE A 160 16.75 -7.54 1.36
N LYS A 161 17.94 -7.12 0.95
CA LYS A 161 19.16 -7.07 1.77
C LYS A 161 19.94 -5.80 1.47
N VAL A 162 20.41 -5.12 2.48
CA VAL A 162 21.42 -4.07 2.32
C VAL A 162 22.80 -4.72 2.43
N ALA A 163 23.54 -4.73 1.34
CA ALA A 163 24.91 -5.21 1.30
C ALA A 163 25.85 -4.07 1.67
N GLN A 164 26.63 -4.26 2.72
CA GLN A 164 27.62 -3.28 3.19
C GLN A 164 28.99 -3.48 2.56
N ASN A 165 29.22 -4.65 1.97
CA ASN A 165 30.49 -5.04 1.35
C ASN A 165 30.29 -6.16 0.34
N LYS A 166 31.38 -6.52 -0.35
CA LYS A 166 31.37 -7.56 -1.41
C LYS A 166 30.95 -8.94 -0.89
N ASN A 167 31.27 -9.29 0.36
CA ASN A 167 30.90 -10.61 0.90
C ASN A 167 29.38 -10.70 1.14
N ASP A 168 28.77 -9.62 1.68
CA ASP A 168 27.31 -9.57 1.85
C ASP A 168 26.56 -9.76 0.53
N ALA A 169 27.06 -9.14 -0.54
CA ALA A 169 26.50 -9.27 -1.87
C ALA A 169 26.70 -10.68 -2.44
N LYS A 170 27.86 -11.31 -2.18
CA LYS A 170 28.18 -12.66 -2.65
C LYS A 170 27.15 -13.69 -2.17
N ASP A 171 26.87 -13.71 -0.89
CA ASP A 171 25.93 -14.66 -0.28
C ASP A 171 24.51 -14.49 -0.88
N TYR A 172 24.14 -13.25 -1.17
CA TYR A 172 22.86 -12.97 -1.80
C TYR A 172 22.78 -13.50 -3.24
N PHE A 173 23.82 -13.27 -4.05
CA PHE A 173 23.89 -13.76 -5.42
C PHE A 173 23.99 -15.29 -5.52
N GLN A 174 24.53 -15.97 -4.51
CA GLN A 174 24.50 -17.44 -4.47
C GLN A 174 23.09 -18.00 -4.26
N LYS A 175 22.22 -17.22 -3.66
CA LYS A 175 20.84 -17.63 -3.33
C LYS A 175 19.83 -17.34 -4.45
N TYR A 176 20.09 -16.32 -5.29
CA TYR A 176 19.10 -15.80 -6.24
C TYR A 176 19.71 -15.63 -7.64
N ASP A 177 19.02 -16.14 -8.66
CA ASP A 177 19.50 -16.14 -10.06
C ASP A 177 19.53 -14.75 -10.70
N GLU A 178 18.54 -13.91 -10.41
CA GLU A 178 18.45 -12.51 -10.85
C GLU A 178 18.31 -11.59 -9.62
N THR A 179 19.07 -10.53 -9.61
CA THR A 179 19.07 -9.56 -8.52
C THR A 179 19.04 -8.14 -9.08
N ILE A 180 18.13 -7.32 -8.57
CA ILE A 180 18.15 -5.87 -8.76
C ILE A 180 19.06 -5.31 -7.69
N VAL A 181 20.11 -4.60 -8.10
CA VAL A 181 21.04 -3.89 -7.23
C VAL A 181 20.78 -2.41 -7.35
N GLU A 182 20.41 -1.76 -6.26
CA GLU A 182 20.14 -0.33 -6.22
C GLU A 182 21.14 0.39 -5.34
N LYS A 183 21.44 1.65 -5.69
CA LYS A 183 22.14 2.55 -4.80
C LYS A 183 21.34 2.72 -3.50
N TYR A 184 22.00 2.55 -2.36
CA TYR A 184 21.40 2.84 -1.06
C TYR A 184 21.23 4.35 -0.89
N ILE A 185 20.05 4.79 -0.56
CA ILE A 185 19.74 6.19 -0.23
C ILE A 185 19.58 6.30 1.28
N ASN A 186 20.44 7.09 1.91
CA ASN A 186 20.33 7.41 3.34
C ASN A 186 19.30 8.53 3.52
N GLY A 187 18.14 8.20 4.08
CA GLY A 187 17.04 9.15 4.18
C GLY A 187 15.83 8.60 4.90
N TYR A 188 14.67 9.12 4.54
CA TYR A 188 13.39 8.76 5.13
C TYR A 188 12.48 8.11 4.10
N GLU A 189 11.87 6.98 4.47
CA GLU A 189 10.86 6.33 3.66
C GLU A 189 9.54 7.09 3.75
N ILE A 190 8.98 7.44 2.59
CA ILE A 190 7.72 8.18 2.43
C ILE A 190 6.74 7.31 1.66
N SER A 191 5.49 7.35 2.03
CA SER A 191 4.40 6.71 1.30
C SER A 191 3.28 7.74 1.06
N VAL A 192 2.71 7.73 -0.14
CA VAL A 192 1.54 8.55 -0.48
C VAL A 192 0.53 7.66 -1.18
N GLU A 193 -0.66 7.57 -0.59
CA GLU A 193 -1.81 6.93 -1.24
C GLU A 193 -2.48 7.92 -2.20
N VAL A 194 -2.77 7.46 -3.41
CA VAL A 194 -3.49 8.21 -4.45
C VAL A 194 -4.77 7.46 -4.77
N LEU A 195 -5.88 8.14 -4.66
CA LEU A 195 -7.18 7.66 -5.13
C LEU A 195 -7.37 8.10 -6.57
N ARG A 196 -7.66 7.15 -7.47
CA ARG A 196 -7.92 7.45 -8.87
C ARG A 196 -9.08 6.63 -9.40
N TRP A 197 -10.03 7.28 -10.06
CA TRP A 197 -11.17 6.63 -10.68
C TRP A 197 -11.65 7.41 -11.91
N GLN A 198 -11.87 6.70 -13.03
CA GLN A 198 -12.35 7.28 -14.28
C GLN A 198 -11.57 8.53 -14.72
N GLY A 199 -10.23 8.45 -14.64
CA GLY A 199 -9.33 9.52 -15.07
C GLY A 199 -9.18 10.70 -14.11
N LYS A 200 -9.89 10.74 -12.98
CA LYS A 200 -9.75 11.76 -11.94
C LYS A 200 -8.92 11.22 -10.78
N SER A 201 -8.02 12.01 -10.23
CA SER A 201 -7.06 11.58 -9.21
C SER A 201 -6.92 12.59 -8.09
N ILE A 202 -6.64 12.10 -6.88
CA ILE A 202 -6.30 12.93 -5.72
C ILE A 202 -5.26 12.22 -4.85
N PRO A 203 -4.09 12.84 -4.58
CA PRO A 203 -3.12 12.34 -3.63
C PRO A 203 -3.57 12.69 -2.21
N LEU A 204 -3.48 11.72 -1.31
CA LEU A 204 -3.79 11.90 0.10
C LEU A 204 -2.56 12.44 0.86
N VAL A 205 -2.49 12.21 2.15
CA VAL A 205 -1.41 12.71 3.00
C VAL A 205 -0.10 11.95 2.75
N ALA A 206 1.03 12.66 2.82
CA ALA A 206 2.34 12.01 2.84
C ALA A 206 2.62 11.42 4.23
N VAL A 207 2.95 10.15 4.27
CA VAL A 207 3.25 9.37 5.48
C VAL A 207 4.76 9.14 5.56
N CYS A 208 5.38 9.47 6.69
CA CYS A 208 6.75 9.05 6.99
C CYS A 208 6.72 7.64 7.60
N LYS A 209 7.45 6.70 6.97
CA LYS A 209 7.61 5.32 7.42
C LYS A 209 8.86 5.08 8.25
N GLY A 210 9.60 6.16 8.60
CA GLY A 210 10.85 6.15 9.36
C GLY A 210 12.09 6.22 8.47
N GLU A 211 13.25 6.22 9.10
CA GLU A 211 14.55 6.27 8.42
C GLU A 211 14.85 4.98 7.67
N THR A 212 15.61 5.10 6.58
CA THR A 212 16.25 3.94 5.96
C THR A 212 17.29 3.37 6.88
N THR A 213 17.36 2.05 7.03
CA THR A 213 18.32 1.40 7.93
C THR A 213 19.18 0.39 7.19
N ILE A 214 20.46 0.33 7.56
CA ILE A 214 21.41 -0.66 7.02
C ILE A 214 21.07 -2.06 7.53
N ASP A 215 20.55 -2.16 8.75
CA ASP A 215 20.21 -3.44 9.39
C ASP A 215 18.90 -4.05 8.86
N GLY A 216 18.19 -3.34 7.98
CA GLY A 216 16.97 -3.83 7.35
C GLY A 216 15.80 -4.01 8.33
N THR A 217 15.61 -3.06 9.25
CA THR A 217 14.46 -3.07 10.17
C THR A 217 13.16 -3.24 9.37
N HIS A 218 12.37 -4.24 9.75
CA HIS A 218 11.13 -4.55 9.06
C HIS A 218 10.17 -3.36 9.12
N PRO A 219 9.49 -2.98 8.03
CA PRO A 219 8.58 -1.82 8.00
C PRO A 219 7.47 -1.87 9.05
N LEU A 220 7.08 -3.05 9.53
CA LEU A 220 6.08 -3.23 10.59
C LEU A 220 6.60 -2.90 11.99
N ASP A 221 7.92 -2.83 12.18
CA ASP A 221 8.56 -2.55 13.47
C ASP A 221 8.93 -1.06 13.63
N LYS A 222 8.67 -0.25 12.60
CA LYS A 222 8.94 1.19 12.62
C LYS A 222 7.72 1.99 13.09
N ILE A 223 7.96 3.01 13.92
CA ILE A 223 6.96 4.05 14.20
C ILE A 223 6.81 4.91 12.93
N LYS A 224 5.56 5.20 12.57
CA LYS A 224 5.22 6.02 11.42
C LYS A 224 4.43 7.24 11.83
N ASN A 225 4.50 8.31 11.08
CA ASN A 225 3.74 9.53 11.34
C ASN A 225 3.14 10.13 10.06
N ALA A 226 2.06 10.86 10.24
CA ALA A 226 1.39 11.63 9.18
C ALA A 226 0.79 12.93 9.75
N PRO A 227 0.85 14.06 9.03
CA PRO A 227 1.66 14.26 7.82
C PRO A 227 3.15 13.99 8.08
N ALA A 228 3.92 13.68 7.05
CA ALA A 228 5.37 13.47 7.20
C ALA A 228 6.03 14.74 7.77
N ASP A 229 6.64 14.64 8.95
CA ASP A 229 7.34 15.74 9.64
C ASP A 229 8.85 15.50 9.53
N ILE A 230 9.42 15.86 8.37
CA ILE A 230 10.84 15.64 8.06
C ILE A 230 11.46 16.98 7.63
N PRO A 231 12.56 17.42 8.27
CA PRO A 231 13.23 18.66 7.90
C PRO A 231 13.64 18.69 6.42
N GLY A 232 13.20 19.72 5.70
CA GLY A 232 13.50 19.92 4.28
C GLY A 232 12.59 19.18 3.30
N LEU A 233 11.70 18.29 3.76
CA LEU A 233 10.70 17.67 2.90
C LEU A 233 9.51 18.61 2.67
N SER A 234 9.15 18.81 1.40
CA SER A 234 7.83 19.34 1.04
C SER A 234 6.84 18.18 0.88
N ASN A 235 5.79 18.15 1.72
CA ASN A 235 4.71 17.16 1.59
C ASN A 235 3.98 17.30 0.24
N GLU A 236 3.87 18.52 -0.30
CA GLU A 236 3.31 18.74 -1.63
C GLU A 236 4.17 18.10 -2.72
N LEU A 237 5.50 18.24 -2.67
CA LEU A 237 6.39 17.59 -3.63
C LEU A 237 6.20 16.05 -3.64
N ALA A 238 6.03 15.44 -2.48
CA ALA A 238 5.79 14.00 -2.39
C ALA A 238 4.41 13.63 -2.98
N ARG A 239 3.39 14.42 -2.69
CA ARG A 239 2.03 14.25 -3.23
C ARG A 239 2.00 14.43 -4.75
N ASP A 240 2.66 15.46 -5.28
CA ASP A 240 2.74 15.73 -6.72
C ASP A 240 3.47 14.61 -7.47
N MET A 241 4.56 14.08 -6.90
CA MET A 241 5.27 12.95 -7.49
C MET A 241 4.39 11.69 -7.52
N ALA A 242 3.68 11.38 -6.43
CA ALA A 242 2.80 10.23 -6.37
C ALA A 242 1.62 10.36 -7.34
N LEU A 243 1.01 11.55 -7.42
CA LEU A 243 -0.06 11.86 -8.37
C LEU A 243 0.42 11.66 -9.81
N LYS A 244 1.56 12.26 -10.17
CA LYS A 244 2.16 12.11 -11.51
C LYS A 244 2.41 10.65 -11.87
N ILE A 245 2.95 9.85 -10.95
CA ILE A 245 3.20 8.42 -11.18
C ILE A 245 1.89 7.68 -11.44
N THR A 246 0.89 7.91 -10.61
CA THR A 246 -0.42 7.24 -10.70
C THR A 246 -1.14 7.61 -12.00
N ASP A 247 -1.11 8.88 -12.40
CA ASP A 247 -1.73 9.34 -13.64
C ASP A 247 -1.05 8.80 -14.89
N LEU A 248 0.29 8.82 -14.93
CA LEU A 248 1.06 8.25 -16.04
C LEU A 248 0.85 6.74 -16.19
N MET A 249 0.66 6.05 -15.07
CA MET A 249 0.36 4.61 -15.05
C MET A 249 -1.09 4.31 -15.44
N GLY A 250 -2.00 5.24 -15.18
CA GLY A 250 -3.43 5.01 -15.35
C GLY A 250 -4.01 4.00 -14.36
N SER A 251 -3.33 3.77 -13.21
CA SER A 251 -3.83 2.85 -12.19
C SER A 251 -5.09 3.38 -11.52
N GLU A 252 -6.06 2.52 -11.23
CA GLU A 252 -7.34 2.90 -10.63
C GLU A 252 -7.58 2.24 -9.28
N GLY A 253 -8.51 2.79 -8.50
CA GLY A 253 -8.76 2.45 -7.12
C GLY A 253 -7.80 3.19 -6.17
N ASN A 254 -7.12 2.45 -5.31
CA ASN A 254 -6.10 2.97 -4.40
C ASN A 254 -4.70 2.52 -4.83
N THR A 255 -3.84 3.49 -5.12
CA THR A 255 -2.42 3.26 -5.43
C THR A 255 -1.56 3.85 -4.32
N ASP A 256 -0.61 3.09 -3.84
CA ASP A 256 0.37 3.52 -2.84
C ASP A 256 1.74 3.68 -3.50
N VAL A 257 2.32 4.87 -3.44
CA VAL A 257 3.63 5.17 -4.02
C VAL A 257 4.65 5.32 -2.90
N ASP A 258 5.62 4.41 -2.88
CA ASP A 258 6.74 4.43 -1.94
C ASP A 258 7.93 5.22 -2.51
N MET A 259 8.47 6.11 -1.69
CA MET A 259 9.56 7.02 -2.02
C MET A 259 10.60 7.06 -0.91
N ILE A 260 11.79 7.56 -1.20
CA ILE A 260 12.80 7.93 -0.18
C ILE A 260 13.16 9.39 -0.38
N PHE A 261 13.06 10.17 0.68
CA PHE A 261 13.59 11.53 0.74
C PHE A 261 15.00 11.53 1.33
N GLU A 262 15.94 12.10 0.60
CA GLU A 262 17.35 12.25 1.01
C GLU A 262 17.58 13.68 1.50
N PRO A 263 17.69 13.93 2.82
CA PRO A 263 17.84 15.30 3.35
C PRO A 263 19.12 16.01 2.90
N SER A 264 20.22 15.25 2.69
CA SER A 264 21.50 15.81 2.29
C SER A 264 21.50 16.49 0.93
N SER A 265 20.66 16.02 0.02
CA SER A 265 20.54 16.57 -1.35
C SER A 265 19.19 17.25 -1.60
N GLY A 266 18.20 17.08 -0.71
CA GLY A 266 16.83 17.52 -0.91
C GLY A 266 16.08 16.71 -1.98
N ASN A 267 16.62 15.59 -2.42
CA ASN A 267 16.03 14.78 -3.49
C ASN A 267 14.98 13.81 -2.95
N LEU A 268 13.95 13.59 -3.76
CA LEU A 268 12.94 12.56 -3.56
C LEU A 268 13.08 11.50 -4.66
N TYR A 269 13.16 10.23 -4.28
CA TYR A 269 13.34 9.09 -5.18
C TYR A 269 12.13 8.16 -5.09
N ALA A 270 11.47 7.87 -6.21
CA ALA A 270 10.43 6.84 -6.30
C ALA A 270 11.08 5.45 -6.23
N ILE A 271 10.53 4.59 -5.37
CA ILE A 271 11.06 3.25 -5.10
C ILE A 271 10.18 2.18 -5.73
N GLU A 272 8.90 2.20 -5.39
CA GLU A 272 7.91 1.26 -5.92
C GLU A 272 6.51 1.88 -5.87
N MET A 273 5.58 1.24 -6.56
CA MET A 273 4.16 1.55 -6.47
C MET A 273 3.37 0.27 -6.29
N ASN A 274 2.29 0.36 -5.54
CA ASN A 274 1.42 -0.76 -5.21
C ASN A 274 -0.01 -0.42 -5.61
N THR A 275 -0.59 -1.15 -6.56
CA THR A 275 -1.96 -0.93 -7.07
C THR A 275 -2.99 -1.71 -6.25
N ARG A 276 -2.93 -1.58 -4.93
CA ARG A 276 -3.77 -2.28 -3.96
C ARG A 276 -3.86 -1.49 -2.65
N PRO A 277 -4.80 -1.85 -1.76
CA PRO A 277 -4.88 -1.22 -0.43
C PRO A 277 -3.56 -1.23 0.33
N SER A 278 -3.13 -0.06 0.77
CA SER A 278 -1.85 0.15 1.46
C SER A 278 -1.86 -0.34 2.91
N GLY A 279 -0.66 -0.64 3.41
CA GLY A 279 -0.42 -0.86 4.83
C GLY A 279 -0.55 0.41 5.68
N THR A 280 -0.47 1.60 5.06
CA THR A 280 -0.55 2.90 5.73
C THR A 280 -1.95 3.50 5.78
N ARG A 281 -2.97 2.83 5.20
CA ARG A 281 -4.35 3.34 5.09
C ARG A 281 -4.98 3.84 6.38
N TYR A 282 -4.67 3.22 7.53
CA TYR A 282 -5.18 3.67 8.83
C TYR A 282 -4.52 4.99 9.26
N LEU A 283 -3.22 5.14 8.98
CA LEU A 283 -2.50 6.37 9.28
C LEU A 283 -2.95 7.50 8.34
N THR A 284 -3.16 7.18 7.07
CA THR A 284 -3.78 8.10 6.09
C THR A 284 -5.16 8.55 6.57
N ALA A 285 -6.03 7.60 6.94
CA ALA A 285 -7.37 7.92 7.46
C ALA A 285 -7.31 8.74 8.75
N ALA A 286 -6.40 8.42 9.67
CA ALA A 286 -6.22 9.16 10.91
C ALA A 286 -5.84 10.62 10.65
N SER A 287 -4.91 10.87 9.74
CA SER A 287 -4.40 12.21 9.48
C SER A 287 -5.32 13.04 8.59
N SER A 288 -5.95 12.43 7.59
CA SER A 288 -6.75 13.15 6.59
C SER A 288 -8.26 13.12 6.82
N ASP A 289 -8.75 12.24 7.69
CA ASP A 289 -10.18 11.87 7.85
C ASP A 289 -10.80 11.23 6.61
N ILE A 290 -9.97 10.85 5.64
CA ILE A 290 -10.36 10.13 4.43
C ILE A 290 -9.90 8.69 4.55
N HIS A 291 -10.85 7.76 4.65
CA HIS A 291 -10.54 6.33 4.69
C HIS A 291 -10.45 5.77 3.26
N PRO A 292 -9.27 5.34 2.77
CA PRO A 292 -9.09 4.95 1.36
C PRO A 292 -10.05 3.85 0.90
N LEU A 293 -10.35 2.85 1.74
CA LEU A 293 -11.27 1.77 1.38
C LEU A 293 -12.74 2.22 1.31
N HIS A 294 -13.17 3.20 2.12
CA HIS A 294 -14.50 3.80 1.98
C HIS A 294 -14.62 4.54 0.65
N GLN A 295 -13.56 5.24 0.23
CA GLN A 295 -13.52 5.89 -1.07
C GLN A 295 -13.62 4.89 -2.24
N MET A 296 -13.02 3.71 -2.08
CA MET A 296 -13.20 2.64 -3.07
C MET A 296 -14.66 2.11 -3.11
N VAL A 297 -15.37 2.09 -1.98
CA VAL A 297 -16.82 1.81 -1.96
C VAL A 297 -17.58 2.90 -2.71
N ASP A 298 -17.24 4.18 -2.49
CA ASP A 298 -17.86 5.30 -3.21
C ASP A 298 -17.58 5.25 -4.72
N MET A 299 -16.39 4.82 -5.14
CA MET A 299 -16.10 4.55 -6.55
C MET A 299 -17.02 3.47 -7.13
N ALA A 300 -17.22 2.38 -6.37
CA ALA A 300 -18.07 1.27 -6.80
C ALA A 300 -19.56 1.65 -6.88
N THR A 301 -20.02 2.58 -6.02
CA THR A 301 -21.41 3.09 -6.05
C THR A 301 -21.63 4.22 -7.05
N GLY A 302 -20.57 4.79 -7.61
CA GLY A 302 -20.64 5.98 -8.46
C GLY A 302 -20.77 7.31 -7.71
N ASP A 303 -20.65 7.30 -6.39
CA ASP A 303 -20.77 8.51 -5.53
C ASP A 303 -19.42 9.26 -5.39
N TRP A 304 -18.33 8.68 -5.89
CA TRP A 304 -17.01 9.24 -5.68
C TRP A 304 -16.73 10.45 -6.55
N GLU A 305 -16.33 11.54 -5.90
CA GLU A 305 -15.89 12.77 -6.57
C GLU A 305 -14.65 13.34 -5.87
N VAL A 306 -13.64 13.74 -6.64
CA VAL A 306 -12.42 14.40 -6.13
C VAL A 306 -12.76 15.60 -5.26
N LYS A 307 -13.68 16.44 -5.71
CA LYS A 307 -14.10 17.64 -4.97
C LYS A 307 -14.67 17.33 -3.59
N ASN A 308 -15.39 16.22 -3.45
CA ASN A 308 -15.90 15.79 -2.14
C ASN A 308 -14.78 15.35 -1.23
N VAL A 309 -13.79 14.61 -1.76
CA VAL A 309 -12.60 14.22 -1.01
C VAL A 309 -11.81 15.47 -0.57
N GLU A 310 -11.55 16.43 -1.47
CA GLU A 310 -10.85 17.67 -1.16
C GLU A 310 -11.53 18.48 -0.06
N ASN A 311 -12.83 18.64 -0.13
CA ASN A 311 -13.62 19.40 0.86
C ASN A 311 -13.63 18.76 2.25
N ASN A 312 -13.46 17.44 2.32
CA ASN A 312 -13.48 16.68 3.57
C ASN A 312 -12.09 16.40 4.15
N LEU A 313 -11.01 16.70 3.38
CA LEU A 313 -9.64 16.53 3.87
C LEU A 313 -9.39 17.35 5.14
N LYS A 314 -9.01 16.66 6.21
CA LYS A 314 -8.54 17.27 7.46
C LYS A 314 -7.02 17.26 7.55
N LYS A 315 -6.47 17.90 8.57
CA LYS A 315 -5.03 17.99 8.84
C LYS A 315 -4.76 17.65 10.30
N TYR A 316 -5.01 16.38 10.67
CA TYR A 316 -4.68 15.90 12.01
C TYR A 316 -3.24 15.37 12.03
N LEU A 317 -2.63 15.42 13.19
CA LEU A 317 -1.40 14.70 13.47
C LEU A 317 -1.75 13.26 13.82
N ALA A 318 -1.04 12.31 13.23
CA ALA A 318 -1.24 10.90 13.50
C ALA A 318 0.09 10.16 13.63
N ILE A 319 0.11 9.14 14.50
CA ILE A 319 1.22 8.19 14.64
C ILE A 319 0.68 6.76 14.60
N GLU A 320 1.47 5.87 14.03
CA GLU A 320 1.26 4.42 14.08
C GLU A 320 2.41 3.78 14.85
N VAL A 321 2.09 3.10 15.94
CA VAL A 321 3.08 2.46 16.83
C VAL A 321 2.88 0.95 16.81
N PRO A 322 3.92 0.15 16.49
CA PRO A 322 3.87 -1.30 16.61
C PRO A 322 3.84 -1.70 18.11
N VAL A 323 2.89 -2.56 18.46
CA VAL A 323 2.71 -3.00 19.85
C VAL A 323 2.76 -4.52 20.01
N GLY A 324 2.83 -5.26 18.90
CA GLY A 324 2.78 -6.72 18.88
C GLY A 324 1.43 -7.26 19.34
N VAL A 325 1.16 -7.23 20.64
CA VAL A 325 -0.15 -7.53 21.24
C VAL A 325 -0.60 -6.33 22.06
N PHE A 326 -1.73 -5.74 21.70
CA PHE A 326 -2.27 -4.61 22.43
C PHE A 326 -2.84 -5.04 23.79
N LYS A 327 -2.31 -4.44 24.87
CA LYS A 327 -2.70 -4.71 26.26
C LYS A 327 -3.44 -3.53 26.92
N GLY A 328 -3.77 -2.51 26.14
CA GLY A 328 -4.47 -1.32 26.63
C GLY A 328 -5.98 -1.56 26.84
N PRO A 329 -6.72 -0.51 27.22
CA PRO A 329 -8.15 -0.59 27.41
C PRO A 329 -8.86 -0.93 26.10
N LYS A 330 -9.68 -1.98 26.12
CA LYS A 330 -10.58 -2.32 25.01
C LYS A 330 -11.78 -1.38 25.04
N THR A 331 -11.57 -0.14 24.63
CA THR A 331 -12.65 0.83 24.48
C THR A 331 -13.19 0.82 23.05
N VAL A 332 -14.33 1.47 22.88
CA VAL A 332 -15.17 1.50 21.68
C VAL A 332 -14.45 1.85 20.35
N SER A 333 -13.21 2.33 20.39
CA SER A 333 -12.40 2.60 19.21
C SER A 333 -11.68 1.38 18.62
N SER A 334 -12.01 0.15 19.06
CA SER A 334 -11.71 -1.05 18.26
C SER A 334 -12.55 -1.12 16.98
N ALA A 335 -13.49 -0.21 16.82
CA ALA A 335 -14.15 0.07 15.55
C ALA A 335 -13.11 0.55 14.54
N GLN A 336 -13.24 0.11 13.30
CA GLN A 336 -12.34 0.33 12.17
C GLN A 336 -12.23 1.81 11.73
N SER A 337 -12.87 2.74 12.45
CA SER A 337 -12.95 4.17 12.17
C SER A 337 -12.54 5.02 13.37
N PHE A 338 -12.06 6.21 13.12
CA PHE A 338 -11.70 7.18 14.13
C PHE A 338 -12.93 7.98 14.57
N ASN A 339 -13.25 7.93 15.84
CA ASN A 339 -14.36 8.69 16.45
C ASN A 339 -13.82 9.91 17.18
N GLY A 340 -13.90 11.08 16.54
CA GLY A 340 -13.46 12.34 17.11
C GLY A 340 -11.94 12.57 16.95
N ILE A 341 -11.46 13.67 17.51
CA ILE A 341 -10.13 14.23 17.29
C ILE A 341 -9.06 13.42 18.03
N ASN A 342 -9.25 13.17 19.33
CA ASN A 342 -8.30 12.42 20.16
C ASN A 342 -8.73 10.96 20.23
N SER A 343 -8.61 10.26 19.12
CA SER A 343 -9.07 8.87 18.98
C SER A 343 -7.97 7.96 18.46
N TRP A 344 -8.19 6.66 18.53
CA TRP A 344 -7.21 5.65 18.14
C TRP A 344 -7.88 4.37 17.66
N VAL A 345 -7.16 3.59 16.86
CA VAL A 345 -7.59 2.31 16.30
C VAL A 345 -6.49 1.29 16.51
N VAL A 346 -6.86 0.09 16.94
CA VAL A 346 -5.96 -1.08 16.96
C VAL A 346 -6.23 -1.91 15.71
N HIS A 347 -5.18 -2.22 14.95
CA HIS A 347 -5.29 -2.97 13.72
C HIS A 347 -4.06 -3.85 13.47
N GLY A 348 -4.13 -4.70 12.48
CA GLY A 348 -3.06 -5.64 12.14
C GLY A 348 -3.39 -7.08 12.55
N PRO A 349 -2.61 -8.06 12.07
CA PRO A 349 -2.79 -9.45 12.41
C PRO A 349 -2.39 -9.72 13.87
N LYS A 350 -2.92 -10.79 14.45
CA LYS A 350 -2.58 -11.25 15.79
C LYS A 350 -1.05 -11.35 15.96
N ASN A 351 -0.53 -10.85 17.07
CA ASN A 351 0.89 -10.73 17.43
C ASN A 351 1.71 -9.68 16.63
N TYR A 352 1.08 -8.98 15.69
CA TYR A 352 1.66 -7.87 14.92
C TYR A 352 0.70 -6.68 14.92
N GLU A 353 0.00 -6.47 16.04
CA GLU A 353 -0.93 -5.38 16.20
C GLU A 353 -0.19 -4.04 16.26
N ARG A 354 -0.84 -3.02 15.73
CA ARG A 354 -0.38 -1.64 15.73
C ARG A 354 -1.50 -0.76 16.25
N VAL A 355 -1.14 0.32 16.89
CA VAL A 355 -2.07 1.35 17.33
C VAL A 355 -1.80 2.61 16.52
N THR A 356 -2.82 3.07 15.82
CA THR A 356 -2.81 4.36 15.15
C THR A 356 -3.60 5.35 15.98
N ILE A 357 -2.96 6.46 16.38
CA ILE A 357 -3.52 7.52 17.21
C ILE A 357 -3.59 8.78 16.38
N ARG A 358 -4.68 9.56 16.47
CA ARG A 358 -4.80 10.90 15.89
C ARG A 358 -5.10 11.97 16.93
N SER A 359 -4.61 13.18 16.67
CA SER A 359 -4.85 14.36 17.49
C SER A 359 -4.64 15.64 16.67
N GLU A 360 -5.11 16.78 17.17
CA GLU A 360 -4.81 18.09 16.58
C GLU A 360 -3.40 18.60 16.90
N ASN A 361 -2.81 18.13 17.99
CA ASN A 361 -1.49 18.61 18.43
C ASN A 361 -0.63 17.48 19.04
N LYS A 362 0.67 17.72 19.10
CA LYS A 362 1.65 16.74 19.62
C LYS A 362 1.43 16.40 21.08
N ASN A 363 1.05 17.36 21.93
CA ASN A 363 0.88 17.14 23.36
C ASN A 363 -0.26 16.16 23.67
N ASP A 364 -1.41 16.35 23.04
CA ASP A 364 -2.55 15.45 23.21
C ASP A 364 -2.29 14.07 22.60
N LEU A 365 -1.55 14.02 21.48
CA LEU A 365 -1.11 12.76 20.88
C LEU A 365 -0.26 11.94 21.84
N TYR A 366 0.78 12.55 22.44
CA TYR A 366 1.62 11.88 23.46
C TYR A 366 0.85 11.53 24.72
N LYS A 367 -0.06 12.40 25.16
CA LYS A 367 -0.95 12.12 26.31
C LYS A 367 -1.82 10.89 26.06
N THR A 368 -2.40 10.79 24.85
CA THR A 368 -3.21 9.63 24.45
C THR A 368 -2.36 8.37 24.44
N ALA A 369 -1.17 8.39 23.84
CA ALA A 369 -0.25 7.26 23.83
C ALA A 369 0.13 6.80 25.25
N LYS A 370 0.43 7.75 26.14
CA LYS A 370 0.74 7.46 27.54
C LYS A 370 -0.44 6.81 28.27
N ASN A 371 -1.67 7.28 28.04
CA ASN A 371 -2.89 6.69 28.62
C ASN A 371 -3.12 5.27 28.14
N LEU A 372 -2.74 4.98 26.89
CA LEU A 372 -2.77 3.64 26.28
C LEU A 372 -1.58 2.76 26.70
N LYS A 373 -0.66 3.27 27.50
CA LYS A 373 0.60 2.60 27.92
C LYS A 373 1.48 2.23 26.71
N ILE A 374 1.46 3.04 25.69
CA ILE A 374 2.30 2.91 24.49
C ILE A 374 3.52 3.78 24.67
N ILE A 375 4.70 3.20 24.45
CA ILE A 375 5.98 3.90 24.48
C ILE A 375 6.26 4.42 23.07
N ILE A 376 6.52 5.72 22.95
CA ILE A 376 6.81 6.39 21.68
C ILE A 376 8.24 6.97 21.79
#